data_f031fce62230f8c97c464860e7dcb472
#
_entry.id   f031fce62230f8c97c464860e7dcb472
#
_cell.length_a   1.000
_cell.length_b   1.000
_cell.length_c   1.000
_cell.angle_alpha   90.00
_cell.angle_beta   90.00
_cell.angle_gamma   90.00
#
_symmetry.space_group_name_H-M   'P 1'
#
loop_
_entity.id
_entity.type
_entity.pdbx_description
1 polymer ?
#
loop_
_entity_poly.entity_id
_entity_poly.type
_entity_poly.pdbx_seq_one_letter_code
_entity_poly.pdbx_strand_id
1 'polypeptide(L)'
;MPRFPLLIRFKYIIIMIQAAKIIGSGLATAGLIGAGVGVGVVFGALILGVARNPSLRAQLFSYAILGFALAEAVGLFSLMMAFLLLYVA
;
A
#
# COMPACT_ATOMS: atom_id res chain seq x y z
N MET A 1 38.63 -26.60 10.62
CA MET A 1 37.73 -25.72 11.37
C MET A 1 36.30 -25.79 10.84
N PRO A 2 35.58 -26.90 11.11
CA PRO A 2 34.24 -27.07 10.52
C PRO A 2 33.20 -26.07 11.02
N ARG A 3 33.37 -25.49 12.23
CA ARG A 3 32.43 -24.53 12.78
C ARG A 3 32.49 -23.17 12.10
N PHE A 4 33.65 -22.76 11.62
CA PHE A 4 33.86 -21.43 11.07
C PHE A 4 33.06 -21.21 9.78
N PRO A 5 33.08 -22.12 8.81
CA PRO A 5 32.24 -21.99 7.62
C PRO A 5 30.74 -22.02 7.92
N LEU A 6 30.32 -22.78 8.93
CA LEU A 6 28.93 -22.87 9.34
C LEU A 6 28.45 -21.56 9.96
N LEU A 7 29.24 -20.96 10.82
CA LEU A 7 28.93 -19.65 11.43
C LEU A 7 28.83 -18.56 10.38
N ILE A 8 29.74 -18.56 9.40
CA ILE A 8 29.70 -17.62 8.28
C ILE A 8 28.42 -17.82 7.48
N ARG A 9 28.02 -19.06 7.21
CA ARG A 9 26.77 -19.36 6.50
C ARG A 9 25.56 -18.83 7.24
N PHE A 10 25.47 -19.05 8.54
CA PHE A 10 24.38 -18.52 9.36
C PHE A 10 24.32 -17.01 9.29
N LYS A 11 25.47 -16.34 9.38
CA LYS A 11 25.54 -14.88 9.30
C LYS A 11 25.01 -14.38 7.94
N TYR A 12 25.43 -15.00 6.85
CA TYR A 12 24.95 -14.61 5.51
C TYR A 12 23.45 -14.85 5.34
N ILE A 13 22.95 -15.98 5.84
CA ILE A 13 21.53 -16.29 5.78
C ILE A 13 20.71 -15.23 6.54
N ILE A 14 21.14 -14.83 7.73
CA ILE A 14 20.44 -13.81 8.52
C ILE A 14 20.43 -12.47 7.78
N ILE A 15 21.56 -12.08 7.22
CA ILE A 15 21.66 -10.84 6.45
C ILE A 15 20.72 -10.87 5.23
N MET A 16 20.67 -12.00 4.53
CA MET A 16 19.81 -12.17 3.37
C MET A 16 18.33 -12.10 3.75
N ILE A 17 17.94 -12.69 4.88
CA ILE A 17 16.57 -12.63 5.37
C ILE A 17 16.18 -11.20 5.69
N GLN A 18 17.06 -10.46 6.36
CA GLN A 18 16.79 -9.05 6.69
C GLN A 18 16.67 -8.19 5.44
N ALA A 19 17.56 -8.41 4.46
CA ALA A 19 17.48 -7.71 3.18
C ALA A 19 16.17 -8.02 2.46
N ALA A 20 15.75 -9.27 2.46
CA ALA A 20 14.49 -9.70 1.84
C ALA A 20 13.28 -9.03 2.51
N LYS A 21 13.28 -8.90 3.83
CA LYS A 21 12.22 -8.21 4.56
C LYS A 21 12.11 -6.75 4.14
N ILE A 22 13.24 -6.06 4.06
CA ILE A 22 13.28 -4.65 3.68
C ILE A 22 12.79 -4.48 2.24
N ILE A 23 13.27 -5.30 1.32
CA ILE A 23 12.84 -5.25 -0.08
C ILE A 23 11.37 -5.61 -0.20
N GLY A 24 10.93 -6.66 0.48
CA GLY A 24 9.54 -7.10 0.46
C GLY A 24 8.58 -6.07 1.02
N SER A 25 8.96 -5.39 2.12
CA SER A 25 8.15 -4.32 2.68
C SER A 25 8.04 -3.14 1.72
N GLY A 26 9.13 -2.80 1.04
CA GLY A 26 9.11 -1.77 0.02
C GLY A 26 8.21 -2.13 -1.16
N LEU A 27 8.27 -3.38 -1.63
CA LEU A 27 7.39 -3.85 -2.71
C LEU A 27 5.93 -3.88 -2.27
N ALA A 28 5.64 -4.22 -1.02
CA ALA A 28 4.28 -4.23 -0.50
C ALA A 28 3.66 -2.82 -0.52
N THR A 29 4.46 -1.77 -0.32
CA THR A 29 3.95 -0.39 -0.39
C THR A 29 3.55 0.02 -1.80
N ALA A 30 3.92 -0.73 -2.83
CA ALA A 30 3.49 -0.44 -4.20
C ALA A 30 1.96 -0.44 -4.35
N GLY A 31 1.25 -1.18 -3.50
CA GLY A 31 -0.22 -1.15 -3.48
C GLY A 31 -0.80 0.22 -3.12
N LEU A 32 -0.05 1.05 -2.40
CA LEU A 32 -0.47 2.41 -2.09
C LEU A 32 -0.57 3.29 -3.34
N ILE A 33 0.22 2.99 -4.37
CA ILE A 33 0.14 3.70 -5.66
C ILE A 33 -1.25 3.52 -6.26
N GLY A 34 -1.77 2.29 -6.26
CA GLY A 34 -3.11 1.99 -6.75
C GLY A 34 -4.19 2.71 -5.96
N ALA A 35 -4.07 2.75 -4.64
CA ALA A 35 -5.01 3.49 -3.81
C ALA A 35 -4.97 4.98 -4.11
N GLY A 36 -3.78 5.56 -4.30
CA GLY A 36 -3.63 6.96 -4.67
C GLY A 36 -4.27 7.27 -6.02
N VAL A 37 -4.06 6.42 -7.01
CA VAL A 37 -4.71 6.56 -8.32
C VAL A 37 -6.23 6.44 -8.18
N GLY A 38 -6.70 5.46 -7.39
CA GLY A 38 -8.13 5.27 -7.15
C GLY A 38 -8.80 6.50 -6.54
N VAL A 39 -8.16 7.09 -5.54
CA VAL A 39 -8.65 8.33 -4.92
C VAL A 39 -8.68 9.48 -5.95
N GLY A 40 -7.63 9.62 -6.74
CA GLY A 40 -7.58 10.64 -7.79
C GLY A 40 -8.68 10.47 -8.82
N VAL A 41 -8.96 9.24 -9.23
CA VAL A 41 -10.05 8.94 -10.18
C VAL A 41 -11.40 9.29 -9.57
N VAL A 42 -11.65 8.94 -8.31
CA VAL A 42 -12.91 9.25 -7.63
C VAL A 42 -13.16 10.75 -7.58
N PHE A 43 -12.19 11.53 -7.13
CA PHE A 43 -12.37 12.97 -7.00
C PHE A 43 -12.35 13.68 -8.36
N GLY A 44 -11.56 13.20 -9.32
CA GLY A 44 -11.62 13.71 -10.70
C GLY A 44 -13.00 13.50 -11.30
N ALA A 45 -13.57 12.32 -11.12
CA ALA A 45 -14.93 12.03 -11.58
C ALA A 45 -15.98 12.88 -10.86
N LEU A 46 -15.77 13.12 -9.56
CA LEU A 46 -16.65 14.00 -8.78
C LEU A 46 -16.71 15.42 -9.38
N ILE A 47 -15.53 15.98 -9.67
CA ILE A 47 -15.45 17.32 -10.24
C ILE A 47 -16.18 17.39 -11.57
N LEU A 48 -15.95 16.39 -12.44
CA LEU A 48 -16.63 16.33 -13.73
C LEU A 48 -18.15 16.15 -13.58
N GLY A 49 -18.57 15.32 -12.63
CA GLY A 49 -19.99 15.10 -12.35
C GLY A 49 -20.69 16.36 -11.86
N VAL A 50 -20.05 17.09 -10.94
CA VAL A 50 -20.60 18.35 -10.42
C VAL A 50 -20.62 19.42 -11.52
N ALA A 51 -19.63 19.45 -12.39
CA ALA A 51 -19.61 20.37 -13.53
C ALA A 51 -20.77 20.11 -14.48
N ARG A 52 -21.14 18.84 -14.69
CA ARG A 52 -22.28 18.46 -15.56
C ARG A 52 -23.62 18.72 -14.91
N ASN A 53 -23.74 18.49 -13.63
CA ASN A 53 -25.01 18.65 -12.91
C ASN A 53 -24.75 19.19 -11.49
N PRO A 54 -24.61 20.52 -11.34
CA PRO A 54 -24.33 21.12 -10.05
C PRO A 54 -25.40 20.87 -8.98
N SER A 55 -26.64 20.57 -9.39
CA SER A 55 -27.73 20.30 -8.44
C SER A 55 -27.53 19.02 -7.66
N LEU A 56 -26.70 18.10 -8.15
CA LEU A 56 -26.41 16.82 -7.49
C LEU A 56 -25.12 16.87 -6.65
N ARG A 57 -24.56 18.03 -6.41
CA ARG A 57 -23.30 18.19 -5.73
C ARG A 57 -23.23 17.44 -4.40
N ALA A 58 -24.21 17.59 -3.54
CA ALA A 58 -24.21 16.95 -2.22
C ALA A 58 -24.28 15.42 -2.34
N GLN A 59 -25.12 14.92 -3.23
CA GLN A 59 -25.29 13.48 -3.45
C GLN A 59 -24.03 12.86 -4.05
N LEU A 60 -23.44 13.51 -5.05
CA LEU A 60 -22.23 13.04 -5.71
C LEU A 60 -21.05 13.05 -4.73
N PHE A 61 -20.98 14.07 -3.87
CA PHE A 61 -19.94 14.14 -2.83
C PHE A 61 -20.06 12.97 -1.86
N SER A 62 -21.27 12.61 -1.45
CA SER A 62 -21.48 11.48 -0.56
C SER A 62 -20.98 10.17 -1.18
N TYR A 63 -21.28 9.93 -2.45
CA TYR A 63 -20.78 8.77 -3.16
C TYR A 63 -19.27 8.79 -3.33
N ALA A 64 -18.70 9.96 -3.56
CA ALA A 64 -17.24 10.11 -3.69
C ALA A 64 -16.53 9.79 -2.38
N ILE A 65 -17.09 10.17 -1.24
CA ILE A 65 -16.52 9.83 0.07
C ILE A 65 -16.54 8.31 0.28
N LEU A 66 -17.60 7.63 -0.13
CA LEU A 66 -17.66 6.18 -0.06
C LEU A 66 -16.58 5.54 -0.93
N GLY A 67 -16.43 6.00 -2.17
CA GLY A 67 -15.38 5.49 -3.07
C GLY A 67 -13.97 5.78 -2.54
N PHE A 68 -13.76 6.97 -1.99
CA PHE A 68 -12.50 7.32 -1.33
C PHE A 68 -12.19 6.36 -0.17
N ALA A 69 -13.16 6.09 0.69
CA ALA A 69 -12.98 5.21 1.83
C ALA A 69 -12.61 3.79 1.40
N LEU A 70 -13.25 3.27 0.36
CA LEU A 70 -12.95 1.93 -0.15
C LEU A 70 -11.57 1.86 -0.81
N ALA A 71 -11.20 2.88 -1.58
CA ALA A 71 -9.89 2.95 -2.21
C ALA A 71 -8.78 3.04 -1.16
N GLU A 72 -8.99 3.87 -0.15
CA GLU A 72 -8.03 4.04 0.94
C GLU A 72 -7.88 2.76 1.77
N ALA A 73 -8.98 2.03 1.98
CA ALA A 73 -8.94 0.76 2.71
C ALA A 73 -8.00 -0.25 2.02
N VAL A 74 -8.04 -0.33 0.70
CA VAL A 74 -7.12 -1.21 -0.05
C VAL A 74 -5.67 -0.77 0.15
N GLY A 75 -5.40 0.53 0.13
CA GLY A 75 -4.07 1.06 0.40
C GLY A 75 -3.59 0.73 1.81
N LEU A 76 -4.48 0.80 2.79
CA LEU A 76 -4.15 0.45 4.17
C LEU A 76 -3.81 -1.04 4.32
N PHE A 77 -4.44 -1.93 3.56
CA PHE A 77 -4.04 -3.34 3.53
C PHE A 77 -2.60 -3.50 3.02
N SER A 78 -2.21 -2.79 1.99
CA SER A 78 -0.84 -2.81 1.48
C SER A 78 0.15 -2.32 2.53
N LEU A 79 -0.18 -1.25 3.22
CA LEU A 79 0.64 -0.71 4.29
C LEU A 79 0.76 -1.69 5.45
N MET A 80 -0.33 -2.36 5.81
CA MET A 80 -0.32 -3.42 6.83
C MET A 80 0.63 -4.54 6.45
N MET A 81 0.59 -5.00 5.21
CA MET A 81 1.52 -6.04 4.73
C MET A 81 2.97 -5.58 4.81
N ALA A 82 3.23 -4.33 4.50
CA ALA A 82 4.59 -3.77 4.61
C ALA A 82 5.09 -3.82 6.05
N PHE A 83 4.27 -3.43 7.01
CA PHE A 83 4.63 -3.50 8.43
C PHE A 83 4.78 -4.93 8.92
N LEU A 84 3.94 -5.85 8.48
CA LEU A 84 4.07 -7.26 8.83
C LEU A 84 5.40 -7.82 8.35
N LEU A 85 5.79 -7.53 7.13
CA LEU A 85 7.06 -8.00 6.57
C LEU A 85 8.25 -7.38 7.27
N LEU A 86 8.14 -6.12 7.67
CA LEU A 86 9.26 -5.39 8.26
C LEU A 86 9.49 -5.75 9.72
N TYR A 87 8.43 -5.91 10.51
CA TYR A 87 8.54 -6.04 11.96
C TYR A 87 8.16 -7.41 12.50
N VAL A 88 7.29 -8.14 11.85
CA VAL A 88 6.75 -9.40 12.38
C VAL A 88 7.39 -10.61 11.70
N ALA A 89 7.46 -10.63 10.41
CA ALA A 89 8.00 -11.77 9.65
C ALA A 89 9.56 -11.85 9.67
#